data_7e62f2dd8164f81eca06e9c9b2592516
#
_entry.id   7e62f2dd8164f81eca06e9c9b2592516
#
_cell.length_a   1.000
_cell.length_b   1.000
_cell.length_c   1.000
_cell.angle_alpha   90.00
_cell.angle_beta   90.00
_cell.angle_gamma   90.00
#
_symmetry.space_group_name_H-M   'P 1'
#
loop_
_entity.id
_entity.type
_entity.pdbx_description
1 polymer ?
#
loop_
_entity_poly.entity_id
_entity_poly.type
_entity_poly.pdbx_seq_one_letter_code
_entity_poly.pdbx_strand_id
1 'polypeptide(L)'
;MSYTRRDFLKASAVGSALAAHPGLLQAAAAKPKGVPIVIGHQCDLTGGFSSWGYWCDKAARAAIQHINESGGIAGRPVEYIVEDTESNPPTGARKFRSLVQRNKADFVVGSVHSGVCLATTAIAKELKTIYIPQAMAEEMTGTQGNRYVFRVGSDTYSQAIAGAPWAFENLGKNWTFIFADYGWGWSHFNEHKKVLEPLGARIANPIAVPLDAKDLLPYLTKVPADTQVLYSIFFGAQSTAYYTQTKSMGLDQKMNRYSVVCTHEAISPKDLGGASEGVYLLEYHPRQLRYKDTPHNKRFRDLMDIDPVDGKEKTSNRIVAGSHHWAVWESMFFIQKAVEKGGWQAKQDNLKFVQALEGMRVPESFEHPQGSKYIRAADHKAVIDFKMSRIEKGEIVVKHPVFATQIEKAFAPRIDFTKEAIA
;
A
#
# COMPACT_ATOMS: atom_id res chain seq x y z
N MET A 1 -43.19 36.59 45.23
CA MET A 1 -42.40 35.72 46.13
C MET A 1 -40.96 35.83 45.73
N SER A 2 -40.10 36.45 46.51
CA SER A 2 -38.67 36.66 46.19
C SER A 2 -37.87 35.46 46.69
N TYR A 3 -37.22 34.82 45.83
CA TYR A 3 -36.25 33.76 46.16
C TYR A 3 -34.99 34.37 46.74
N THR A 4 -34.56 33.91 47.92
CA THR A 4 -33.36 34.40 48.60
C THR A 4 -32.12 33.56 48.16
N ARG A 5 -30.92 34.16 48.31
CA ARG A 5 -29.63 33.50 48.08
C ARG A 5 -29.45 32.15 48.82
N ARG A 6 -30.18 31.95 49.90
CA ARG A 6 -30.15 30.74 50.73
C ARG A 6 -30.92 29.58 50.10
N ASP A 7 -31.92 29.89 49.29
CA ASP A 7 -32.71 28.86 48.57
C ASP A 7 -31.94 28.33 47.36
N PHE A 8 -31.10 29.16 46.74
CA PHE A 8 -30.21 28.79 45.66
C PHE A 8 -29.09 27.81 46.14
N LEU A 9 -28.57 28.03 47.35
CA LEU A 9 -27.51 27.16 47.93
C LEU A 9 -28.06 25.81 48.45
N LYS A 10 -29.33 25.70 48.74
CA LYS A 10 -29.97 24.40 49.09
C LYS A 10 -30.37 23.55 47.92
N ALA A 11 -30.61 24.17 46.75
CA ALA A 11 -30.85 23.45 45.51
C ALA A 11 -29.57 22.88 44.84
N SER A 12 -28.39 23.37 45.24
CA SER A 12 -27.09 22.90 44.72
C SER A 12 -26.49 21.71 45.47
N ALA A 13 -27.17 21.21 46.51
CA ALA A 13 -26.67 20.10 47.35
C ALA A 13 -27.34 18.74 47.06
N VAL A 14 -28.24 18.66 46.08
CA VAL A 14 -28.90 17.40 45.68
C VAL A 14 -28.76 17.27 44.17
N GLY A 15 -27.61 16.81 43.72
CA GLY A 15 -27.38 16.61 42.27
C GLY A 15 -25.98 16.16 41.91
N SER A 16 -25.15 15.74 42.86
CA SER A 16 -23.79 15.22 42.56
C SER A 16 -23.69 13.74 42.87
N ALA A 17 -24.70 12.97 42.44
CA ALA A 17 -24.51 11.55 42.15
C ALA A 17 -24.29 11.41 40.64
N LEU A 18 -23.23 12.04 40.12
CA LEU A 18 -22.63 11.64 38.85
C LEU A 18 -22.14 10.21 39.02
N ALA A 19 -22.88 9.25 38.46
CA ALA A 19 -22.42 7.91 38.26
C ALA A 19 -20.99 7.99 37.69
N ALA A 20 -20.01 7.61 38.48
CA ALA A 20 -18.68 7.33 38.02
C ALA A 20 -18.80 6.23 37.02
N HIS A 21 -18.79 6.58 35.75
CA HIS A 21 -18.47 5.62 34.69
C HIS A 21 -17.01 5.25 34.90
N PRO A 22 -16.68 3.98 35.21
CA PRO A 22 -15.31 3.52 35.21
C PRO A 22 -14.92 3.25 33.77
N GLY A 23 -14.67 4.29 33.03
CA GLY A 23 -14.28 4.22 31.64
C GLY A 23 -13.68 5.54 31.21
N LEU A 24 -12.37 5.45 30.90
CA LEU A 24 -11.64 6.50 30.15
C LEU A 24 -11.03 7.65 30.97
N LEU A 25 -10.40 7.36 32.09
CA LEU A 25 -9.09 7.94 32.33
C LEU A 25 -8.10 7.07 31.53
N GLN A 26 -7.99 7.32 30.24
CA GLN A 26 -6.82 6.90 29.48
C GLN A 26 -5.67 7.69 30.10
N ALA A 27 -4.92 7.02 30.98
CA ALA A 27 -3.74 7.64 31.60
C ALA A 27 -2.91 8.18 30.43
N ALA A 28 -2.63 9.48 30.43
CA ALA A 28 -1.77 10.07 29.42
C ALA A 28 -0.49 9.23 29.38
N ALA A 29 -0.21 8.62 28.24
CA ALA A 29 0.97 7.77 28.11
C ALA A 29 2.20 8.58 28.52
N ALA A 30 3.09 7.97 29.31
CA ALA A 30 4.32 8.65 29.72
C ALA A 30 5.08 9.09 28.47
N LYS A 31 5.58 10.33 28.46
CA LYS A 31 6.40 10.81 27.34
C LYS A 31 7.59 9.86 27.12
N PRO A 32 7.82 9.38 25.88
CA PRO A 32 8.91 8.48 25.58
C PRO A 32 10.26 9.14 25.92
N LYS A 33 11.23 8.36 26.38
CA LYS A 33 12.54 8.84 26.83
C LYS A 33 13.65 7.95 26.29
N GLY A 34 14.87 8.47 26.27
CA GLY A 34 16.06 7.71 25.87
C GLY A 34 16.49 7.98 24.42
N VAL A 35 17.35 7.10 23.91
CA VAL A 35 17.87 7.21 22.54
C VAL A 35 16.75 6.90 21.56
N PRO A 36 16.45 7.81 20.61
CA PRO A 36 15.41 7.58 19.63
C PRO A 36 15.63 6.30 18.80
N ILE A 37 14.52 5.73 18.32
CA ILE A 37 14.55 4.80 17.19
C ILE A 37 14.39 5.64 15.93
N VAL A 38 15.34 5.54 15.01
CA VAL A 38 15.35 6.36 13.79
C VAL A 38 14.75 5.56 12.64
N ILE A 39 13.61 6.04 12.10
CA ILE A 39 12.98 5.47 10.91
C ILE A 39 13.25 6.40 9.72
N GLY A 40 14.02 5.90 8.76
CA GLY A 40 14.25 6.56 7.49
C GLY A 40 13.14 6.24 6.49
N HIS A 41 12.66 7.24 5.75
CA HIS A 41 11.72 7.05 4.66
C HIS A 41 12.37 7.44 3.34
N GLN A 42 12.58 6.44 2.49
CA GLN A 42 12.97 6.62 1.11
C GLN A 42 11.69 6.93 0.31
N CYS A 43 11.39 8.21 0.11
CA CYS A 43 10.09 8.67 -0.38
C CYS A 43 10.22 9.33 -1.75
N ASP A 44 9.23 9.13 -2.61
CA ASP A 44 9.16 9.74 -3.94
C ASP A 44 8.43 11.10 -3.85
N LEU A 45 9.05 12.10 -3.18
CA LEU A 45 8.40 13.41 -2.96
C LEU A 45 8.30 14.21 -4.26
N THR A 46 9.22 13.98 -5.19
CA THR A 46 9.22 14.59 -6.52
C THR A 46 9.30 13.53 -7.62
N GLY A 47 9.21 13.95 -8.89
CA GLY A 47 9.19 13.05 -10.03
C GLY A 47 7.84 12.40 -10.31
N GLY A 48 7.85 11.33 -11.10
CA GLY A 48 6.62 10.70 -11.64
C GLY A 48 5.70 10.05 -10.61
N PHE A 49 6.21 9.76 -9.41
CA PHE A 49 5.48 9.13 -8.32
C PHE A 49 5.14 10.07 -7.16
N SER A 50 5.27 11.38 -7.35
CA SER A 50 5.07 12.37 -6.28
C SER A 50 3.67 12.35 -5.66
N SER A 51 2.64 12.00 -6.42
CA SER A 51 1.28 11.85 -5.88
C SER A 51 1.19 10.74 -4.82
N TRP A 52 1.88 9.63 -5.03
CA TRP A 52 1.98 8.55 -4.03
C TRP A 52 2.89 8.92 -2.88
N GLY A 53 4.04 9.55 -3.18
CA GLY A 53 4.99 10.02 -2.18
C GLY A 53 4.35 10.98 -1.17
N TYR A 54 3.52 11.92 -1.63
CA TYR A 54 2.74 12.80 -0.76
C TYR A 54 1.91 12.02 0.28
N TRP A 55 1.14 11.04 -0.15
CA TRP A 55 0.27 10.26 0.73
C TRP A 55 1.06 9.33 1.64
N CYS A 56 2.17 8.78 1.16
CA CYS A 56 3.07 7.95 1.96
C CYS A 56 3.78 8.75 3.06
N ASP A 57 4.28 9.94 2.77
CA ASP A 57 4.90 10.81 3.77
C ASP A 57 3.87 11.26 4.82
N LYS A 58 2.68 11.65 4.38
CA LYS A 58 1.57 12.01 5.29
C LYS A 58 1.22 10.85 6.24
N ALA A 59 1.11 9.62 5.72
CA ALA A 59 0.83 8.44 6.52
C ALA A 59 1.95 8.11 7.52
N ALA A 60 3.21 8.22 7.10
CA ALA A 60 4.36 7.99 7.96
C ALA A 60 4.38 8.97 9.13
N ARG A 61 4.24 10.27 8.85
CA ARG A 61 4.22 11.32 9.87
C ARG A 61 3.08 11.12 10.87
N ALA A 62 1.88 10.84 10.37
CA ALA A 62 0.71 10.62 11.21
C ALA A 62 0.87 9.36 12.11
N ALA A 63 1.40 8.27 11.57
CA ALA A 63 1.68 7.04 12.34
C ALA A 63 2.72 7.29 13.44
N ILE A 64 3.82 7.96 13.11
CA ILE A 64 4.92 8.24 14.06
C ILE A 64 4.46 9.22 15.14
N GLN A 65 3.69 10.24 14.78
CA GLN A 65 3.08 11.12 15.77
C GLN A 65 2.21 10.31 16.75
N HIS A 66 1.31 9.48 16.24
CA HIS A 66 0.46 8.63 17.08
C HIS A 66 1.26 7.69 17.99
N ILE A 67 2.31 7.05 17.47
CA ILE A 67 3.21 6.18 18.24
C ILE A 67 3.87 6.98 19.36
N ASN A 68 4.41 8.16 19.09
CA ASN A 68 5.07 9.00 20.08
C ASN A 68 4.10 9.51 21.16
N GLU A 69 2.90 9.90 20.77
CA GLU A 69 1.83 10.32 21.71
C GLU A 69 1.36 9.15 22.58
N SER A 70 1.49 7.92 22.09
CA SER A 70 1.15 6.68 22.81
C SER A 70 2.30 6.11 23.65
N GLY A 71 3.41 6.82 23.80
CA GLY A 71 4.55 6.41 24.66
C GLY A 71 5.75 5.88 23.86
N GLY A 72 5.78 6.03 22.56
CA GLY A 72 6.87 5.61 21.68
C GLY A 72 6.93 4.10 21.41
N ILE A 73 8.05 3.61 20.94
CA ILE A 73 8.31 2.18 20.74
C ILE A 73 9.17 1.67 21.90
N ALA A 74 8.67 0.74 22.66
CA ALA A 74 9.32 0.23 23.87
C ALA A 74 9.76 1.37 24.83
N GLY A 75 8.97 2.44 24.94
CA GLY A 75 9.26 3.62 25.77
C GLY A 75 10.26 4.61 25.16
N ARG A 76 10.78 4.36 23.97
CA ARG A 76 11.73 5.21 23.22
C ARG A 76 11.00 6.09 22.22
N PRO A 77 11.40 7.37 22.04
CA PRO A 77 10.83 8.21 21.00
C PRO A 77 11.21 7.69 19.60
N VAL A 78 10.36 7.95 18.62
CA VAL A 78 10.63 7.66 17.21
C VAL A 78 10.98 8.96 16.50
N GLU A 79 12.14 8.99 15.88
CA GLU A 79 12.58 10.05 14.98
C GLU A 79 12.30 9.65 13.52
N TYR A 80 11.75 10.57 12.74
CA TYR A 80 11.44 10.33 11.33
C TYR A 80 12.28 11.21 10.43
N ILE A 81 12.96 10.58 9.49
CA ILE A 81 13.80 11.25 8.49
C ILE A 81 13.38 10.82 7.11
N VAL A 82 13.05 11.79 6.25
CA VAL A 82 12.66 11.55 4.86
C VAL A 82 13.72 12.04 3.89
N GLU A 83 14.00 11.24 2.87
CA GLU A 83 14.88 11.59 1.75
C GLU A 83 14.12 11.38 0.44
N ASP A 84 14.13 12.41 -0.42
CA ASP A 84 13.48 12.36 -1.73
C ASP A 84 14.29 11.52 -2.71
N THR A 85 13.65 10.51 -3.31
CA THR A 85 14.25 9.66 -4.34
C THR A 85 14.22 10.29 -5.73
N GLU A 86 13.45 11.38 -5.90
CA GLU A 86 13.17 12.00 -7.20
C GLU A 86 12.54 11.01 -8.20
N SER A 87 11.95 9.91 -7.70
CA SER A 87 11.47 8.76 -8.51
C SER A 87 12.56 8.20 -9.44
N ASN A 88 13.81 8.22 -9.00
CA ASN A 88 14.99 7.86 -9.80
C ASN A 88 15.85 6.81 -9.08
N PRO A 89 16.10 5.61 -9.69
CA PRO A 89 16.83 4.53 -9.02
C PRO A 89 18.25 4.88 -8.55
N PRO A 90 19.13 5.54 -9.33
CA PRO A 90 20.44 5.99 -8.84
C PRO A 90 20.34 6.96 -7.67
N THR A 91 19.43 7.95 -7.71
CA THR A 91 19.20 8.88 -6.61
C THR A 91 18.69 8.10 -5.38
N GLY A 92 17.72 7.21 -5.55
CA GLY A 92 17.19 6.38 -4.48
C GLY A 92 18.28 5.58 -3.77
N ALA A 93 19.16 4.90 -4.53
CA ALA A 93 20.28 4.15 -3.96
C ALA A 93 21.22 5.04 -3.13
N ARG A 94 21.55 6.24 -3.61
CA ARG A 94 22.34 7.21 -2.88
C ARG A 94 21.64 7.69 -1.61
N LYS A 95 20.34 7.99 -1.69
CA LYS A 95 19.53 8.45 -0.57
C LYS A 95 19.35 7.39 0.51
N PHE A 96 19.18 6.11 0.11
CA PHE A 96 19.17 4.99 1.06
C PHE A 96 20.47 4.91 1.88
N ARG A 97 21.63 5.02 1.21
CA ARG A 97 22.92 5.07 1.93
C ARG A 97 23.01 6.27 2.86
N SER A 98 22.52 7.45 2.44
CA SER A 98 22.46 8.64 3.29
C SER A 98 21.62 8.40 4.55
N LEU A 99 20.41 7.84 4.41
CA LEU A 99 19.56 7.51 5.54
C LEU A 99 20.29 6.61 6.55
N VAL A 100 20.95 5.56 6.07
CA VAL A 100 21.59 4.58 6.97
C VAL A 100 22.93 5.06 7.54
N GLN A 101 23.80 5.61 6.71
CA GLN A 101 25.17 5.92 7.11
C GLN A 101 25.30 7.29 7.77
N ARG A 102 24.65 8.32 7.21
CA ARG A 102 24.71 9.70 7.70
C ARG A 102 23.66 9.95 8.78
N ASN A 103 22.40 9.61 8.50
CA ASN A 103 21.28 9.88 9.38
C ASN A 103 21.04 8.77 10.42
N LYS A 104 21.83 7.68 10.37
CA LYS A 104 21.80 6.58 11.36
C LYS A 104 20.43 5.90 11.47
N ALA A 105 19.67 5.83 10.37
CA ALA A 105 18.41 5.13 10.38
C ALA A 105 18.58 3.66 10.82
N ASP A 106 17.76 3.25 11.78
CA ASP A 106 17.68 1.87 12.28
C ASP A 106 16.88 1.00 11.31
N PHE A 107 15.79 1.56 10.80
CA PHE A 107 14.87 0.96 9.83
C PHE A 107 14.68 1.90 8.65
N VAL A 108 14.46 1.34 7.46
CA VAL A 108 14.10 2.14 6.28
C VAL A 108 12.80 1.64 5.68
N VAL A 109 11.88 2.55 5.32
CA VAL A 109 10.62 2.27 4.63
C VAL A 109 10.56 2.99 3.29
N GLY A 110 9.66 2.55 2.37
CA GLY A 110 9.49 3.17 1.04
C GLY A 110 10.53 2.61 0.06
N SER A 111 10.64 3.04 -1.15
CA SER A 111 9.84 3.91 -1.99
C SER A 111 8.60 3.19 -2.56
N VAL A 112 7.78 3.87 -3.38
CA VAL A 112 6.72 3.24 -4.19
C VAL A 112 7.21 2.88 -5.60
N HIS A 113 8.32 3.44 -6.05
CA HIS A 113 8.91 3.18 -7.37
C HIS A 113 9.68 1.85 -7.37
N SER A 114 9.21 0.86 -8.14
CA SER A 114 9.82 -0.49 -8.17
C SER A 114 11.30 -0.49 -8.54
N GLY A 115 11.71 0.32 -9.51
CA GLY A 115 13.12 0.43 -9.89
C GLY A 115 14.02 0.98 -8.75
N VAL A 116 13.52 1.94 -7.97
CA VAL A 116 14.21 2.45 -6.78
C VAL A 116 14.37 1.34 -5.74
N CYS A 117 13.30 0.64 -5.44
CA CYS A 117 13.31 -0.42 -4.43
C CYS A 117 14.22 -1.59 -4.84
N LEU A 118 14.17 -2.02 -6.09
CA LEU A 118 15.06 -3.09 -6.60
C LEU A 118 16.53 -2.68 -6.49
N ALA A 119 16.87 -1.42 -6.79
CA ALA A 119 18.24 -0.92 -6.64
C ALA A 119 18.70 -0.86 -5.17
N THR A 120 17.79 -0.90 -4.19
CA THR A 120 18.11 -0.76 -2.76
C THR A 120 18.05 -2.05 -1.96
N THR A 121 17.43 -3.13 -2.45
CA THR A 121 17.36 -4.42 -1.73
C THR A 121 18.74 -4.99 -1.38
N ALA A 122 19.69 -4.99 -2.31
CA ALA A 122 21.06 -5.44 -2.07
C ALA A 122 21.81 -4.51 -1.10
N ILE A 123 21.56 -3.20 -1.15
CA ILE A 123 22.16 -2.21 -0.26
C ILE A 123 21.65 -2.41 1.18
N ALA A 124 20.38 -2.77 1.34
CA ALA A 124 19.82 -3.08 2.66
C ALA A 124 20.57 -4.25 3.32
N LYS A 125 20.87 -5.32 2.58
CA LYS A 125 21.70 -6.45 3.03
C LYS A 125 23.13 -6.02 3.35
N GLU A 126 23.76 -5.27 2.43
CA GLU A 126 25.14 -4.75 2.62
C GLU A 126 25.26 -3.93 3.90
N LEU A 127 24.29 -3.05 4.16
CA LEU A 127 24.29 -2.15 5.32
C LEU A 127 23.60 -2.76 6.55
N LYS A 128 23.22 -4.04 6.50
CA LYS A 128 22.55 -4.76 7.59
C LYS A 128 21.38 -3.97 8.17
N THR A 129 20.51 -3.44 7.28
CA THR A 129 19.41 -2.57 7.65
C THR A 129 18.09 -3.19 7.22
N ILE A 130 17.15 -3.30 8.17
CA ILE A 130 15.80 -3.76 7.86
C ILE A 130 15.13 -2.75 6.92
N TYR A 131 14.63 -3.26 5.81
CA TYR A 131 13.99 -2.46 4.75
C TYR A 131 12.59 -2.96 4.45
N ILE A 132 11.61 -2.04 4.45
CA ILE A 132 10.21 -2.33 4.13
C ILE A 132 9.81 -1.50 2.90
N PRO A 133 10.12 -1.97 1.66
CA PRO A 133 9.70 -1.31 0.43
C PRO A 133 8.18 -1.29 0.31
N GLN A 134 7.65 -0.26 -0.34
CA GLN A 134 6.23 -0.15 -0.64
C GLN A 134 5.89 -0.46 -2.10
N ALA A 135 6.89 -0.52 -2.97
CA ALA A 135 6.70 -0.86 -4.38
C ALA A 135 6.27 -2.33 -4.58
N MET A 136 5.70 -2.65 -5.74
CA MET A 136 4.94 -3.88 -5.94
C MET A 136 5.61 -4.94 -6.81
N ALA A 137 6.77 -4.67 -7.46
CA ALA A 137 7.47 -5.71 -8.21
C ALA A 137 7.82 -6.90 -7.31
N GLU A 138 7.49 -8.12 -7.76
CA GLU A 138 7.64 -9.37 -6.99
C GLU A 138 9.10 -9.61 -6.58
N GLU A 139 10.02 -9.27 -7.43
CA GLU A 139 11.44 -9.56 -7.33
C GLU A 139 12.08 -9.06 -6.03
N MET A 140 11.52 -7.99 -5.40
CA MET A 140 12.05 -7.43 -4.15
C MET A 140 11.97 -8.37 -2.95
N THR A 141 11.00 -9.26 -2.93
CA THR A 141 10.84 -10.33 -1.93
C THR A 141 10.78 -11.70 -2.61
N GLY A 142 11.30 -11.77 -3.83
CA GLY A 142 11.57 -12.93 -4.64
C GLY A 142 13.05 -13.02 -4.97
N THR A 143 13.39 -13.09 -6.27
CA THR A 143 14.75 -13.37 -6.74
C THR A 143 15.83 -12.35 -6.37
N GLN A 144 15.44 -11.10 -6.07
CA GLN A 144 16.33 -10.03 -5.63
C GLN A 144 16.16 -9.69 -4.14
N GLY A 145 15.29 -10.42 -3.46
CA GLY A 145 15.05 -10.26 -2.03
C GLY A 145 16.17 -10.80 -1.16
N ASN A 146 16.08 -10.56 0.11
CA ASN A 146 16.96 -11.11 1.13
C ASN A 146 16.31 -11.00 2.52
N ARG A 147 16.92 -11.60 3.53
CA ARG A 147 16.34 -11.68 4.88
C ARG A 147 16.21 -10.34 5.61
N TYR A 148 16.76 -9.24 5.10
CA TYR A 148 16.56 -7.89 5.65
C TYR A 148 15.35 -7.18 5.05
N VAL A 149 14.70 -7.74 4.02
CA VAL A 149 13.62 -7.08 3.27
C VAL A 149 12.28 -7.72 3.60
N PHE A 150 11.31 -6.90 4.05
CA PHE A 150 9.95 -7.30 4.35
C PHE A 150 8.96 -6.49 3.52
N ARG A 151 7.82 -7.07 3.20
CA ARG A 151 6.75 -6.38 2.46
C ARG A 151 5.45 -6.44 3.24
N VAL A 152 4.90 -5.26 3.56
CA VAL A 152 3.60 -5.10 4.21
C VAL A 152 2.47 -4.94 3.19
N GLY A 153 2.76 -4.30 2.06
CA GLY A 153 1.83 -4.17 0.93
C GLY A 153 1.76 -5.40 0.04
N SER A 154 0.97 -5.31 -1.04
CA SER A 154 0.86 -6.35 -2.05
C SER A 154 2.07 -6.41 -2.97
N ASP A 155 2.21 -7.50 -3.71
CA ASP A 155 3.12 -7.65 -4.84
C ASP A 155 2.39 -8.15 -6.09
N THR A 156 3.08 -8.11 -7.24
CA THR A 156 2.52 -8.52 -8.52
C THR A 156 2.16 -10.01 -8.57
N TYR A 157 2.83 -10.86 -7.81
CA TYR A 157 2.48 -12.29 -7.74
C TYR A 157 1.18 -12.51 -6.95
N SER A 158 1.03 -11.90 -5.77
CA SER A 158 -0.21 -12.00 -5.00
C SER A 158 -1.40 -11.37 -5.75
N GLN A 159 -1.16 -10.29 -6.50
CA GLN A 159 -2.17 -9.65 -7.35
C GLN A 159 -2.59 -10.57 -8.52
N ALA A 160 -1.64 -11.25 -9.15
CA ALA A 160 -1.95 -12.21 -10.21
C ALA A 160 -2.79 -13.39 -9.68
N ILE A 161 -2.40 -13.97 -8.54
CA ILE A 161 -3.17 -15.06 -7.92
C ILE A 161 -4.56 -14.60 -7.48
N ALA A 162 -4.69 -13.38 -6.96
CA ALA A 162 -5.96 -12.86 -6.48
C ALA A 162 -6.94 -12.55 -7.61
N GLY A 163 -6.46 -11.98 -8.72
CA GLY A 163 -7.32 -11.42 -9.75
C GLY A 163 -7.43 -12.23 -11.03
N ALA A 164 -6.32 -12.86 -11.47
CA ALA A 164 -6.28 -13.48 -12.80
C ALA A 164 -7.22 -14.70 -12.96
N PRO A 165 -7.40 -15.61 -11.98
CA PRO A 165 -8.34 -16.72 -12.12
C PRO A 165 -9.78 -16.24 -12.30
N TRP A 166 -10.21 -15.31 -11.46
CA TRP A 166 -11.55 -14.74 -11.58
C TRP A 166 -11.75 -14.02 -12.93
N ALA A 167 -10.77 -13.24 -13.36
CA ALA A 167 -10.83 -12.52 -14.62
C ALA A 167 -10.81 -13.46 -15.83
N PHE A 168 -10.07 -14.56 -15.76
CA PHE A 168 -10.08 -15.60 -16.79
C PHE A 168 -11.46 -16.25 -16.96
N GLU A 169 -12.13 -16.56 -15.86
CA GLU A 169 -13.45 -17.19 -15.88
C GLU A 169 -14.56 -16.21 -16.34
N ASN A 170 -14.46 -14.92 -15.94
CA ASN A 170 -15.56 -13.96 -16.10
C ASN A 170 -15.34 -12.96 -17.24
N LEU A 171 -14.10 -12.70 -17.68
CA LEU A 171 -13.81 -11.67 -18.67
C LEU A 171 -13.36 -12.24 -20.01
N GLY A 172 -12.70 -13.39 -20.04
CA GLY A 172 -12.29 -14.06 -21.27
C GLY A 172 -10.93 -14.75 -21.19
N LYS A 173 -10.62 -15.51 -22.27
CA LYS A 173 -9.46 -16.41 -22.32
C LYS A 173 -8.32 -15.88 -23.20
N ASN A 174 -8.57 -14.89 -24.06
CA ASN A 174 -7.58 -14.30 -24.95
C ASN A 174 -7.12 -12.96 -24.37
N TRP A 175 -5.87 -12.89 -23.95
CA TRP A 175 -5.32 -11.76 -23.18
C TRP A 175 -4.25 -11.01 -23.97
N THR A 176 -4.30 -9.68 -23.89
CA THR A 176 -3.23 -8.80 -24.32
C THR A 176 -2.83 -7.91 -23.14
N PHE A 177 -1.52 -7.81 -22.93
CA PHE A 177 -0.94 -6.95 -21.91
C PHE A 177 -0.34 -5.70 -22.55
N ILE A 178 -0.73 -4.53 -22.05
CA ILE A 178 -0.16 -3.24 -22.45
C ILE A 178 0.25 -2.47 -21.20
N PHE A 179 1.51 -2.04 -21.12
CA PHE A 179 2.03 -1.48 -19.88
C PHE A 179 3.20 -0.53 -20.09
N ALA A 180 3.43 0.33 -19.11
CA ALA A 180 4.61 1.19 -19.05
C ALA A 180 5.90 0.34 -18.94
N ASP A 181 6.88 0.62 -19.81
CA ASP A 181 8.11 -0.15 -19.98
C ASP A 181 9.09 0.09 -18.82
N TYR A 182 8.83 -0.56 -17.68
CA TYR A 182 9.73 -0.59 -16.52
C TYR A 182 9.42 -1.79 -15.60
N GLY A 183 10.20 -1.97 -14.53
CA GLY A 183 10.17 -3.18 -13.68
C GLY A 183 8.78 -3.61 -13.20
N TRP A 184 7.89 -2.68 -12.85
CA TRP A 184 6.53 -3.02 -12.41
C TRP A 184 5.64 -3.58 -13.53
N GLY A 185 5.69 -2.98 -14.72
CA GLY A 185 4.93 -3.46 -15.89
C GLY A 185 5.34 -4.88 -16.30
N TRP A 186 6.65 -5.12 -16.40
CA TRP A 186 7.19 -6.46 -16.70
C TRP A 186 6.89 -7.48 -15.62
N SER A 187 6.96 -7.07 -14.34
CA SER A 187 6.61 -7.97 -13.23
C SER A 187 5.13 -8.39 -13.30
N HIS A 188 4.21 -7.46 -13.61
CA HIS A 188 2.79 -7.80 -13.84
C HIS A 188 2.61 -8.79 -14.98
N PHE A 189 3.22 -8.53 -16.12
CA PHE A 189 3.14 -9.44 -17.26
C PHE A 189 3.65 -10.84 -16.89
N ASN A 190 4.84 -10.92 -16.33
CA ASN A 190 5.47 -12.19 -16.00
C ASN A 190 4.67 -13.00 -14.97
N GLU A 191 4.16 -12.35 -13.94
CA GLU A 191 3.42 -13.03 -12.87
C GLU A 191 2.02 -13.44 -13.31
N HIS A 192 1.30 -12.60 -14.06
CA HIS A 192 0.01 -12.99 -14.65
C HIS A 192 0.14 -14.11 -15.65
N LYS A 193 1.19 -14.10 -16.49
CA LYS A 193 1.47 -15.17 -17.44
C LYS A 193 1.62 -16.53 -16.74
N LYS A 194 2.40 -16.58 -15.64
CA LYS A 194 2.59 -17.81 -14.86
C LYS A 194 1.30 -18.37 -14.26
N VAL A 195 0.32 -17.50 -13.96
CA VAL A 195 -0.98 -17.91 -13.41
C VAL A 195 -1.97 -18.25 -14.52
N LEU A 196 -1.97 -17.53 -15.63
CA LEU A 196 -2.96 -17.65 -16.70
C LEU A 196 -2.68 -18.81 -17.67
N GLU A 197 -1.41 -19.07 -18.00
CA GLU A 197 -1.06 -20.16 -18.94
C GLU A 197 -1.52 -21.54 -18.45
N PRO A 198 -1.32 -21.92 -17.16
CA PRO A 198 -1.86 -23.17 -16.63
C PRO A 198 -3.39 -23.28 -16.66
N LEU A 199 -4.11 -22.15 -16.67
CA LEU A 199 -5.56 -22.10 -16.80
C LEU A 199 -6.03 -22.25 -18.26
N GLY A 200 -5.10 -22.22 -19.23
CA GLY A 200 -5.40 -22.34 -20.66
C GLY A 200 -5.64 -20.98 -21.36
N ALA A 201 -5.19 -19.87 -20.79
CA ALA A 201 -5.26 -18.57 -21.44
C ALA A 201 -4.33 -18.49 -22.66
N ARG A 202 -4.80 -17.86 -23.74
CA ARG A 202 -3.94 -17.41 -24.84
C ARG A 202 -3.46 -16.00 -24.56
N ILE A 203 -2.15 -15.82 -24.51
CA ILE A 203 -1.52 -14.54 -24.19
C ILE A 203 -0.76 -14.05 -25.42
N ALA A 204 -1.15 -12.89 -25.94
CA ALA A 204 -0.45 -12.23 -27.03
C ALA A 204 0.92 -11.67 -26.57
N ASN A 205 1.80 -11.35 -27.54
CA ASN A 205 3.04 -10.66 -27.23
C ASN A 205 2.76 -9.36 -26.44
N PRO A 206 3.51 -9.10 -25.37
CA PRO A 206 3.29 -7.91 -24.54
C PRO A 206 3.61 -6.63 -25.31
N ILE A 207 2.86 -5.57 -25.02
CA ILE A 207 3.03 -4.26 -25.62
C ILE A 207 3.62 -3.33 -24.54
N ALA A 208 4.94 -3.23 -24.51
CA ALA A 208 5.65 -2.31 -23.62
C ALA A 208 5.66 -0.90 -24.23
N VAL A 209 5.28 0.10 -23.45
CA VAL A 209 5.16 1.50 -23.86
C VAL A 209 6.20 2.32 -23.12
N PRO A 210 7.10 3.07 -23.80
CA PRO A 210 8.10 3.92 -23.15
C PRO A 210 7.48 4.85 -22.10
N LEU A 211 8.19 5.08 -20.99
CA LEU A 211 7.71 5.90 -19.87
C LEU A 211 7.37 7.35 -20.24
N ASP A 212 8.04 7.89 -21.26
CA ASP A 212 7.87 9.27 -21.76
C ASP A 212 6.80 9.37 -22.87
N ALA A 213 6.24 8.26 -23.34
CA ALA A 213 5.21 8.26 -24.37
C ALA A 213 3.93 8.92 -23.86
N LYS A 214 3.49 9.96 -24.56
CA LYS A 214 2.26 10.72 -24.28
C LYS A 214 1.09 10.25 -25.13
N ASP A 215 1.38 9.69 -26.31
CA ASP A 215 0.42 9.13 -27.24
C ASP A 215 0.54 7.60 -27.26
N LEU A 216 -0.54 6.90 -26.94
CA LEU A 216 -0.62 5.46 -26.90
C LEU A 216 -1.23 4.85 -28.16
N LEU A 217 -1.78 5.65 -29.08
CA LEU A 217 -2.41 5.16 -30.31
C LEU A 217 -1.49 4.22 -31.11
N PRO A 218 -0.18 4.52 -31.35
CA PRO A 218 0.70 3.61 -32.09
C PRO A 218 0.91 2.25 -31.40
N TYR A 219 0.65 2.17 -30.11
CA TYR A 219 0.73 0.92 -29.32
C TYR A 219 -0.61 0.20 -29.27
N LEU A 220 -1.72 0.93 -29.13
CA LEU A 220 -3.07 0.40 -29.09
C LEU A 220 -3.48 -0.24 -30.43
N THR A 221 -2.96 0.25 -31.56
CA THR A 221 -3.17 -0.36 -32.88
C THR A 221 -2.55 -1.75 -33.01
N LYS A 222 -1.62 -2.13 -32.11
CA LYS A 222 -0.99 -3.47 -32.08
C LYS A 222 -1.82 -4.50 -31.31
N VAL A 223 -2.90 -4.09 -30.65
CA VAL A 223 -3.77 -5.01 -29.91
C VAL A 223 -4.50 -5.92 -30.89
N PRO A 224 -4.35 -7.25 -30.79
CA PRO A 224 -5.01 -8.19 -31.68
C PRO A 224 -6.54 -8.08 -31.62
N ALA A 225 -7.21 -8.25 -32.75
CA ALA A 225 -8.65 -8.10 -32.86
C ALA A 225 -9.45 -9.16 -32.07
N ASP A 226 -8.84 -10.31 -31.79
CA ASP A 226 -9.44 -11.41 -31.02
C ASP A 226 -9.16 -11.30 -29.51
N THR A 227 -8.57 -10.20 -29.05
CA THR A 227 -8.37 -9.91 -27.64
C THR A 227 -9.71 -9.82 -26.92
N GLN A 228 -9.88 -10.62 -25.87
CA GLN A 228 -11.07 -10.56 -25.01
C GLN A 228 -10.80 -9.74 -23.74
N VAL A 229 -9.56 -9.79 -23.21
CA VAL A 229 -9.13 -9.05 -22.03
C VAL A 229 -7.90 -8.22 -22.36
N LEU A 230 -8.05 -6.90 -22.30
CA LEU A 230 -6.94 -5.95 -22.39
C LEU A 230 -6.51 -5.58 -20.98
N TYR A 231 -5.41 -6.18 -20.54
CA TYR A 231 -4.82 -5.88 -19.22
C TYR A 231 -3.84 -4.73 -19.34
N SER A 232 -4.06 -3.68 -18.54
CA SER A 232 -3.26 -2.47 -18.64
C SER A 232 -2.56 -2.12 -17.33
N ILE A 233 -1.30 -1.67 -17.41
CA ILE A 233 -0.50 -1.20 -16.28
C ILE A 233 0.16 0.12 -16.64
N PHE A 234 -0.51 1.20 -16.28
CA PHE A 234 -0.06 2.58 -16.46
C PHE A 234 -0.22 3.38 -15.17
N PHE A 235 0.28 4.60 -15.15
CA PHE A 235 0.11 5.55 -14.06
C PHE A 235 0.15 6.99 -14.58
N GLY A 236 -0.41 7.92 -13.80
CA GLY A 236 -0.40 9.35 -14.14
C GLY A 236 -1.00 9.66 -15.51
N ALA A 237 -0.29 10.46 -16.32
CA ALA A 237 -0.77 10.90 -17.63
C ALA A 237 -0.99 9.74 -18.62
N GLN A 238 -0.18 8.68 -18.55
CA GLN A 238 -0.37 7.51 -19.41
C GLN A 238 -1.67 6.77 -19.10
N SER A 239 -2.10 6.70 -17.83
CA SER A 239 -3.43 6.13 -17.51
C SER A 239 -4.55 6.94 -18.14
N THR A 240 -4.49 8.27 -18.07
CA THR A 240 -5.48 9.14 -18.71
C THR A 240 -5.50 8.92 -20.22
N ALA A 241 -4.34 8.90 -20.86
CA ALA A 241 -4.20 8.64 -22.30
C ALA A 241 -4.77 7.25 -22.67
N TYR A 242 -4.44 6.22 -21.90
CA TYR A 242 -4.96 4.87 -22.12
C TYR A 242 -6.49 4.82 -22.13
N TYR A 243 -7.14 5.38 -21.11
CA TYR A 243 -8.60 5.34 -21.03
C TYR A 243 -9.26 6.16 -22.13
N THR A 244 -8.79 7.37 -22.38
CA THR A 244 -9.37 8.24 -23.40
C THR A 244 -9.17 7.69 -24.81
N GLN A 245 -7.97 7.16 -25.11
CA GLN A 245 -7.65 6.64 -26.43
C GLN A 245 -8.29 5.27 -26.69
N THR A 246 -8.38 4.38 -25.70
CA THR A 246 -9.14 3.12 -25.87
C THR A 246 -10.62 3.39 -26.16
N LYS A 247 -11.22 4.40 -25.53
CA LYS A 247 -12.59 4.82 -25.82
C LYS A 247 -12.71 5.39 -27.22
N SER A 248 -11.82 6.30 -27.63
CA SER A 248 -11.85 6.91 -28.96
C SER A 248 -11.72 5.89 -30.10
N MET A 249 -11.01 4.77 -29.85
CA MET A 249 -10.86 3.65 -30.78
C MET A 249 -12.01 2.64 -30.69
N GLY A 250 -12.96 2.80 -29.78
CA GLY A 250 -14.04 1.85 -29.53
C GLY A 250 -13.58 0.50 -28.99
N LEU A 251 -12.37 0.43 -28.38
CA LEU A 251 -11.86 -0.81 -27.79
C LEU A 251 -12.62 -1.18 -26.50
N ASP A 252 -13.18 -0.19 -25.81
CA ASP A 252 -14.02 -0.35 -24.63
C ASP A 252 -15.34 -1.11 -24.92
N GLN A 253 -15.78 -1.14 -26.17
CA GLN A 253 -16.97 -1.88 -26.61
C GLN A 253 -16.64 -3.29 -27.14
N LYS A 254 -15.38 -3.55 -27.45
CA LYS A 254 -14.93 -4.79 -28.11
C LYS A 254 -14.29 -5.80 -27.16
N MET A 255 -13.74 -5.33 -26.05
CA MET A 255 -12.99 -6.14 -25.12
C MET A 255 -13.16 -5.68 -23.68
N ASN A 256 -13.03 -6.59 -22.72
CA ASN A 256 -13.00 -6.25 -21.32
C ASN A 256 -11.66 -5.59 -20.97
N ARG A 257 -11.70 -4.45 -20.29
CA ARG A 257 -10.50 -3.78 -19.79
C ARG A 257 -10.33 -4.15 -18.31
N TYR A 258 -9.15 -4.66 -17.97
CA TYR A 258 -8.81 -5.07 -16.61
C TYR A 258 -7.46 -4.48 -16.18
N SER A 259 -7.34 -4.12 -14.91
CA SER A 259 -6.13 -3.53 -14.35
C SER A 259 -6.08 -3.69 -12.84
N VAL A 260 -5.10 -3.07 -12.21
CA VAL A 260 -5.04 -2.83 -10.76
C VAL A 260 -5.39 -1.39 -10.44
N VAL A 261 -5.82 -1.12 -9.21
CA VAL A 261 -6.31 0.20 -8.81
C VAL A 261 -5.28 1.33 -9.01
N CYS A 262 -3.98 1.02 -8.95
CA CYS A 262 -2.90 2.00 -9.17
C CYS A 262 -3.05 2.78 -10.49
N THR A 263 -3.66 2.18 -11.51
CA THR A 263 -3.90 2.84 -12.81
C THR A 263 -5.00 3.91 -12.74
N HIS A 264 -5.76 3.93 -11.66
CA HIS A 264 -6.81 4.93 -11.40
C HIS A 264 -6.49 5.86 -10.23
N GLU A 265 -5.34 5.73 -9.61
CA GLU A 265 -4.96 6.59 -8.50
C GLU A 265 -4.58 7.98 -8.98
N ALA A 266 -4.88 8.97 -8.14
CA ALA A 266 -4.78 10.39 -8.47
C ALA A 266 -5.66 10.83 -9.67
N ILE A 267 -6.56 9.98 -10.17
CA ILE A 267 -7.50 10.26 -11.25
C ILE A 267 -8.93 9.96 -10.76
N SER A 268 -9.87 10.87 -10.99
CA SER A 268 -11.28 10.58 -10.77
C SER A 268 -11.87 9.91 -12.02
N PRO A 269 -12.57 8.77 -11.90
CA PRO A 269 -13.30 8.21 -13.04
C PRO A 269 -14.31 9.18 -13.65
N LYS A 270 -14.89 10.07 -12.83
CA LYS A 270 -15.82 11.12 -13.29
C LYS A 270 -15.14 12.12 -14.22
N ASP A 271 -13.88 12.49 -13.93
CA ASP A 271 -13.13 13.47 -14.72
C ASP A 271 -12.72 12.93 -16.11
N LEU A 272 -12.81 11.62 -16.30
CA LEU A 272 -12.51 10.96 -17.58
C LEU A 272 -13.71 10.92 -18.56
N GLY A 273 -14.82 11.60 -18.26
CA GLY A 273 -15.97 11.68 -19.16
C GLY A 273 -16.52 10.30 -19.60
N GLY A 274 -16.49 9.31 -18.71
CA GLY A 274 -16.90 7.94 -18.99
C GLY A 274 -15.86 7.09 -19.75
N ALA A 275 -14.64 7.58 -19.98
CA ALA A 275 -13.62 6.82 -20.71
C ALA A 275 -13.16 5.56 -19.95
N SER A 276 -13.25 5.55 -18.64
CA SER A 276 -12.95 4.39 -17.80
C SER A 276 -14.18 3.56 -17.39
N GLU A 277 -15.36 3.87 -17.89
CA GLU A 277 -16.58 3.11 -17.59
C GLU A 277 -16.42 1.64 -17.96
N GLY A 278 -16.87 0.74 -17.08
CA GLY A 278 -16.80 -0.70 -17.29
C GLY A 278 -15.43 -1.35 -17.02
N VAL A 279 -14.38 -0.59 -16.70
CA VAL A 279 -13.07 -1.15 -16.37
C VAL A 279 -13.14 -1.93 -15.07
N TYR A 280 -12.57 -3.13 -15.05
CA TYR A 280 -12.37 -3.93 -13.85
C TYR A 280 -11.03 -3.58 -13.20
N LEU A 281 -11.01 -3.50 -11.87
CA LEU A 281 -9.84 -3.15 -11.08
C LEU A 281 -9.65 -4.11 -9.91
N LEU A 282 -8.44 -4.60 -9.72
CA LEU A 282 -8.07 -5.27 -8.48
C LEU A 282 -7.63 -4.21 -7.46
N GLU A 283 -8.34 -4.12 -6.35
CA GLU A 283 -8.07 -3.19 -5.25
C GLU A 283 -7.52 -3.90 -4.03
N TYR A 284 -6.66 -3.21 -3.28
CA TYR A 284 -6.12 -3.68 -1.99
C TYR A 284 -6.75 -2.92 -0.81
N HIS A 285 -7.00 -1.62 -0.99
CA HIS A 285 -7.63 -0.76 0.01
C HIS A 285 -8.56 0.22 -0.74
N PRO A 286 -9.88 0.00 -0.72
CA PRO A 286 -10.81 0.79 -1.50
C PRO A 286 -10.72 2.28 -1.18
N ARG A 287 -10.70 3.11 -2.22
CA ARG A 287 -10.71 4.58 -2.10
C ARG A 287 -11.94 5.06 -1.34
N GLN A 288 -13.09 4.48 -1.65
CA GLN A 288 -14.38 4.84 -1.06
C GLN A 288 -14.77 3.80 -0.02
N LEU A 289 -15.27 4.24 1.14
CA LEU A 289 -15.72 3.37 2.22
C LEU A 289 -17.12 2.76 2.02
N ARG A 290 -17.61 2.67 0.81
CA ARG A 290 -18.92 2.04 0.53
C ARG A 290 -18.91 0.52 0.68
N TYR A 291 -17.73 -0.06 0.80
CA TYR A 291 -17.54 -1.49 1.00
C TYR A 291 -16.97 -1.74 2.41
N LYS A 292 -17.76 -2.43 3.25
CA LYS A 292 -17.37 -2.87 4.59
C LYS A 292 -16.60 -1.78 5.36
N ASP A 293 -17.31 -0.71 5.65
CA ASP A 293 -16.78 0.37 6.48
C ASP A 293 -16.63 -0.12 7.91
N THR A 294 -15.39 -0.27 8.38
CA THR A 294 -15.12 -0.57 9.79
C THR A 294 -14.79 0.70 10.55
N PRO A 295 -15.09 0.77 11.87
CA PRO A 295 -14.70 1.91 12.70
C PRO A 295 -13.19 2.18 12.64
N HIS A 296 -12.37 1.16 12.47
CA HIS A 296 -10.91 1.26 12.36
C HIS A 296 -10.49 1.98 11.08
N ASN A 297 -11.01 1.55 9.94
CA ASN A 297 -10.72 2.17 8.65
C ASN A 297 -11.24 3.61 8.59
N LYS A 298 -12.43 3.86 9.14
CA LYS A 298 -13.00 5.21 9.24
C LYS A 298 -12.10 6.15 10.06
N ARG A 299 -11.66 5.71 11.25
CA ARG A 299 -10.73 6.47 12.08
C ARG A 299 -9.40 6.75 11.38
N PHE A 300 -8.84 5.77 10.66
CA PHE A 300 -7.63 5.95 9.86
C PHE A 300 -7.84 7.03 8.79
N ARG A 301 -8.94 6.99 8.04
CA ARG A 301 -9.24 7.97 7.01
C ARG A 301 -9.45 9.37 7.58
N ASP A 302 -10.14 9.49 8.71
CA ASP A 302 -10.33 10.77 9.39
C ASP A 302 -8.98 11.38 9.79
N LEU A 303 -8.08 10.59 10.36
CA LEU A 303 -6.73 11.04 10.71
C LEU A 303 -5.91 11.45 9.48
N MET A 304 -6.11 10.77 8.36
CA MET A 304 -5.48 11.09 7.08
C MET A 304 -6.17 12.24 6.33
N ASP A 305 -7.21 12.86 6.91
CA ASP A 305 -8.02 13.91 6.27
C ASP A 305 -8.68 13.46 4.96
N ILE A 306 -9.03 12.17 4.84
CA ILE A 306 -9.64 11.59 3.65
C ILE A 306 -11.15 11.54 3.81
N ASP A 307 -11.88 12.15 2.87
CA ASP A 307 -13.34 12.01 2.79
C ASP A 307 -13.69 10.55 2.45
N PRO A 308 -14.57 9.90 3.25
CA PRO A 308 -14.91 8.50 3.04
C PRO A 308 -15.81 8.26 1.83
N VAL A 309 -16.44 9.29 1.28
CA VAL A 309 -17.40 9.17 0.17
C VAL A 309 -16.70 9.22 -1.17
N ASP A 310 -15.82 10.20 -1.38
CA ASP A 310 -15.17 10.41 -2.68
C ASP A 310 -13.67 10.10 -2.69
N GLY A 311 -13.08 9.84 -1.53
CA GLY A 311 -11.66 9.53 -1.39
C GLY A 311 -10.75 10.72 -1.69
N LYS A 312 -11.22 11.94 -1.40
CA LYS A 312 -10.41 13.16 -1.52
C LYS A 312 -9.92 13.64 -0.18
N GLU A 313 -8.82 14.35 -0.19
CA GLU A 313 -8.39 15.12 0.97
C GLU A 313 -9.37 16.28 1.21
N LYS A 314 -9.93 16.36 2.41
CA LYS A 314 -10.97 17.34 2.75
C LYS A 314 -10.46 18.78 2.64
N THR A 315 -9.18 19.01 2.93
CA THR A 315 -8.55 20.35 2.96
C THR A 315 -8.04 20.81 1.60
N SER A 316 -7.70 19.92 0.67
CA SER A 316 -7.10 20.29 -0.63
C SER A 316 -7.81 19.73 -1.87
N ASN A 317 -8.84 18.92 -1.69
CA ASN A 317 -9.48 18.13 -2.77
C ASN A 317 -8.53 17.18 -3.54
N ARG A 318 -7.32 16.93 -3.03
CA ARG A 318 -6.38 15.99 -3.64
C ARG A 318 -6.93 14.57 -3.57
N ILE A 319 -6.99 13.89 -4.71
CA ILE A 319 -7.46 12.51 -4.78
C ILE A 319 -6.44 11.59 -4.10
N VAL A 320 -6.91 10.68 -3.23
CA VAL A 320 -6.03 9.73 -2.56
C VAL A 320 -5.43 8.75 -3.54
N ALA A 321 -4.10 8.59 -3.46
CA ALA A 321 -3.37 7.49 -4.07
C ALA A 321 -3.35 6.33 -3.06
N GLY A 322 -4.43 5.53 -3.09
CA GLY A 322 -4.81 4.63 -2.00
C GLY A 322 -4.02 3.33 -1.90
N SER A 323 -3.17 3.00 -2.88
CA SER A 323 -2.54 1.68 -2.96
C SER A 323 -1.38 1.46 -1.97
N HIS A 324 -0.71 2.52 -1.51
CA HIS A 324 0.55 2.39 -0.75
C HIS A 324 0.51 3.04 0.63
N HIS A 325 -0.22 4.14 0.83
CA HIS A 325 -0.17 4.92 2.07
C HIS A 325 -0.57 4.13 3.33
N TRP A 326 -1.58 3.25 3.22
CA TRP A 326 -1.96 2.35 4.31
C TRP A 326 -0.83 1.38 4.67
N ALA A 327 -0.09 0.89 3.68
CA ALA A 327 1.02 -0.03 3.91
C ALA A 327 2.22 0.68 4.57
N VAL A 328 2.46 1.96 4.26
CA VAL A 328 3.42 2.79 5.01
C VAL A 328 2.96 2.97 6.45
N TRP A 329 1.70 3.35 6.67
CA TRP A 329 1.10 3.45 8.00
C TRP A 329 1.30 2.17 8.79
N GLU A 330 0.89 1.04 8.25
CA GLU A 330 0.98 -0.27 8.91
C GLU A 330 2.43 -0.73 9.13
N SER A 331 3.37 -0.34 8.25
CA SER A 331 4.80 -0.66 8.41
C SER A 331 5.35 -0.08 9.71
N MET A 332 4.91 1.10 10.15
CA MET A 332 5.34 1.70 11.41
C MET A 332 4.91 0.85 12.61
N PHE A 333 3.68 0.31 12.58
CA PHE A 333 3.17 -0.56 13.64
C PHE A 333 3.75 -1.98 13.57
N PHE A 334 4.08 -2.49 12.40
CA PHE A 334 4.85 -3.73 12.29
C PHE A 334 6.26 -3.58 12.88
N ILE A 335 6.92 -2.44 12.63
CA ILE A 335 8.22 -2.14 13.27
C ILE A 335 8.04 -2.07 14.79
N GLN A 336 7.04 -1.34 15.28
CA GLN A 336 6.75 -1.26 16.71
C GLN A 336 6.57 -2.65 17.35
N LYS A 337 5.66 -3.45 16.78
CA LYS A 337 5.36 -4.79 17.31
C LYS A 337 6.56 -5.72 17.25
N ALA A 338 7.37 -5.66 16.21
CA ALA A 338 8.55 -6.52 16.07
C ALA A 338 9.68 -6.09 17.02
N VAL A 339 9.88 -4.79 17.24
CA VAL A 339 10.82 -4.26 18.25
C VAL A 339 10.41 -4.71 19.65
N GLU A 340 9.14 -4.51 20.01
CA GLU A 340 8.63 -4.86 21.35
C GLU A 340 8.64 -6.37 21.59
N LYS A 341 8.13 -7.16 20.65
CA LYS A 341 8.08 -8.63 20.76
C LYS A 341 9.49 -9.27 20.76
N GLY A 342 10.39 -8.75 19.91
CA GLY A 342 11.75 -9.27 19.78
C GLY A 342 12.73 -8.75 20.85
N GLY A 343 12.37 -7.70 21.58
CA GLY A 343 13.29 -7.02 22.49
C GLY A 343 14.48 -6.37 21.77
N TRP A 344 14.26 -5.85 20.56
CA TRP A 344 15.27 -5.20 19.76
C TRP A 344 15.75 -3.89 20.41
N GLN A 345 17.05 -3.69 20.54
CA GLN A 345 17.64 -2.47 21.10
C GLN A 345 18.45 -1.68 20.08
N ALA A 346 19.15 -2.37 19.18
CA ALA A 346 19.96 -1.77 18.12
C ALA A 346 20.22 -2.80 17.01
N LYS A 347 20.94 -2.41 15.94
CA LYS A 347 21.14 -3.24 14.73
C LYS A 347 21.74 -4.63 14.98
N GLN A 348 22.51 -4.81 16.04
CA GLN A 348 23.00 -6.14 16.45
C GLN A 348 21.85 -7.10 16.83
N ASP A 349 20.68 -6.60 17.15
CA ASP A 349 19.49 -7.39 17.45
C ASP A 349 18.60 -7.65 16.24
N ASN A 350 19.05 -7.33 15.01
CA ASN A 350 18.23 -7.50 13.82
C ASN A 350 17.69 -8.92 13.64
N LEU A 351 18.44 -9.95 14.06
CA LEU A 351 17.92 -11.32 14.04
C LEU A 351 16.69 -11.48 14.93
N LYS A 352 16.67 -10.88 16.12
CA LYS A 352 15.50 -10.91 17.01
C LYS A 352 14.29 -10.20 16.41
N PHE A 353 14.53 -9.05 15.76
CA PHE A 353 13.48 -8.31 15.03
C PHE A 353 12.89 -9.16 13.91
N VAL A 354 13.76 -9.74 13.07
CA VAL A 354 13.35 -10.56 11.92
C VAL A 354 12.54 -11.76 12.39
N GLN A 355 13.02 -12.51 13.39
CA GLN A 355 12.30 -13.65 13.96
C GLN A 355 10.96 -13.25 14.60
N ALA A 356 10.87 -12.06 15.18
CA ALA A 356 9.62 -11.55 15.73
C ALA A 356 8.60 -11.21 14.65
N LEU A 357 9.07 -10.74 13.45
CA LEU A 357 8.22 -10.35 12.34
C LEU A 357 7.84 -11.55 11.44
N GLU A 358 8.75 -12.53 11.29
CA GLU A 358 8.50 -13.78 10.56
C GLU A 358 7.29 -14.51 11.16
N GLY A 359 6.24 -14.71 10.37
CA GLY A 359 5.00 -15.35 10.79
C GLY A 359 4.07 -14.49 11.66
N MET A 360 4.38 -13.20 11.87
CA MET A 360 3.53 -12.31 12.67
C MET A 360 2.14 -12.17 12.03
N ARG A 361 1.10 -12.40 12.83
CA ARG A 361 -0.30 -12.22 12.46
C ARG A 361 -0.89 -11.03 13.20
N VAL A 362 -1.65 -10.21 12.50
CA VAL A 362 -2.37 -9.06 13.08
C VAL A 362 -3.83 -9.08 12.64
N PRO A 363 -4.77 -8.80 13.56
CA PRO A 363 -6.15 -8.58 13.19
C PRO A 363 -6.33 -7.20 12.55
N GLU A 364 -7.46 -7.02 11.87
CA GLU A 364 -7.90 -5.68 11.49
C GLU A 364 -8.03 -4.80 12.74
N SER A 365 -7.46 -3.61 12.69
CA SER A 365 -7.47 -2.62 13.76
C SER A 365 -7.22 -1.23 13.20
N PHE A 366 -7.22 -0.21 14.06
CA PHE A 366 -6.77 1.13 13.67
C PHE A 366 -5.32 1.15 13.17
N GLU A 367 -4.46 0.33 13.74
CA GLU A 367 -3.05 0.16 13.33
C GLU A 367 -2.92 -0.61 12.00
N HIS A 368 -3.91 -1.45 11.70
CA HIS A 368 -3.96 -2.31 10.51
C HIS A 368 -5.31 -2.15 9.78
N PRO A 369 -5.59 -0.96 9.20
CA PRO A 369 -6.91 -0.62 8.65
C PRO A 369 -7.23 -1.33 7.33
N GLN A 370 -6.24 -1.89 6.65
CA GLN A 370 -6.47 -2.64 5.41
C GLN A 370 -7.18 -3.98 5.67
N GLY A 371 -6.96 -4.58 6.83
CA GLY A 371 -7.56 -5.84 7.23
C GLY A 371 -6.61 -6.75 7.98
N SER A 372 -7.13 -7.88 8.43
CA SER A 372 -6.30 -8.94 9.05
C SER A 372 -5.29 -9.47 8.04
N LYS A 373 -4.05 -9.67 8.51
CA LYS A 373 -2.96 -10.16 7.65
C LYS A 373 -1.87 -10.85 8.45
N TYR A 374 -0.97 -11.51 7.74
CA TYR A 374 0.24 -12.01 8.36
C TYR A 374 1.44 -11.86 7.42
N ILE A 375 2.61 -11.73 8.02
CA ILE A 375 3.88 -11.72 7.29
C ILE A 375 4.35 -13.18 7.17
N ARG A 376 4.41 -13.70 5.96
CA ARG A 376 4.87 -15.07 5.73
C ARG A 376 6.37 -15.19 5.99
N ALA A 377 6.77 -16.18 6.81
CA ALA A 377 8.16 -16.31 7.25
C ALA A 377 9.12 -16.60 6.09
N ALA A 378 8.71 -17.46 5.15
CA ALA A 378 9.61 -17.91 4.08
C ALA A 378 10.10 -16.78 3.16
N ASP A 379 9.20 -15.91 2.70
CA ASP A 379 9.51 -14.89 1.69
C ASP A 379 9.18 -13.46 2.15
N HIS A 380 8.89 -13.28 3.44
CA HIS A 380 8.66 -11.99 4.08
C HIS A 380 7.54 -11.14 3.46
N LYS A 381 6.57 -11.78 2.81
CA LYS A 381 5.43 -11.12 2.17
C LYS A 381 4.21 -11.11 3.08
N ALA A 382 3.52 -9.98 3.13
CA ALA A 382 2.20 -9.94 3.73
C ALA A 382 1.18 -10.67 2.85
N VAL A 383 0.35 -11.50 3.47
CA VAL A 383 -0.85 -12.06 2.86
C VAL A 383 -2.03 -11.21 3.28
N ILE A 384 -2.71 -10.60 2.30
CA ILE A 384 -3.73 -9.57 2.48
C ILE A 384 -5.01 -9.90 1.70
N ASP A 385 -6.10 -9.23 2.04
CA ASP A 385 -7.34 -9.27 1.27
C ASP A 385 -7.26 -8.40 0.02
N PHE A 386 -7.94 -8.83 -1.05
CA PHE A 386 -8.15 -8.06 -2.27
C PHE A 386 -9.63 -7.93 -2.58
N LYS A 387 -9.97 -7.04 -3.52
CA LYS A 387 -11.32 -6.85 -4.00
C LYS A 387 -11.28 -6.66 -5.52
N MET A 388 -12.12 -7.40 -6.24
CA MET A 388 -12.38 -7.11 -7.64
C MET A 388 -13.47 -6.05 -7.71
N SER A 389 -13.15 -4.91 -8.29
CA SER A 389 -14.05 -3.78 -8.46
C SER A 389 -14.32 -3.49 -9.93
N ARG A 390 -15.38 -2.73 -10.20
CA ARG A 390 -15.70 -2.24 -11.55
C ARG A 390 -16.04 -0.76 -11.49
N ILE A 391 -15.66 -0.03 -12.51
CA ILE A 391 -16.07 1.37 -12.65
C ILE A 391 -17.47 1.42 -13.22
N GLU A 392 -18.40 1.99 -12.47
CA GLU A 392 -19.82 2.12 -12.82
C GLU A 392 -20.31 3.52 -12.47
N LYS A 393 -20.84 4.23 -13.47
CA LYS A 393 -21.34 5.62 -13.32
C LYS A 393 -20.31 6.57 -12.71
N GLY A 394 -19.05 6.37 -13.10
CA GLY A 394 -17.92 7.17 -12.63
C GLY A 394 -17.48 6.87 -11.18
N GLU A 395 -17.87 5.74 -10.62
CA GLU A 395 -17.48 5.29 -9.28
C GLU A 395 -16.82 3.92 -9.33
N ILE A 396 -15.87 3.66 -8.41
CA ILE A 396 -15.26 2.33 -8.28
C ILE A 396 -16.14 1.52 -7.32
N VAL A 397 -16.79 0.48 -7.84
CA VAL A 397 -17.75 -0.34 -7.10
C VAL A 397 -17.18 -1.75 -6.89
N VAL A 398 -17.05 -2.17 -5.64
CA VAL A 398 -16.59 -3.53 -5.31
C VAL A 398 -17.64 -4.56 -5.75
N LYS A 399 -17.19 -5.55 -6.52
CA LYS A 399 -18.03 -6.64 -7.07
C LYS A 399 -17.77 -7.98 -6.38
N HIS A 400 -16.53 -8.28 -6.05
CA HIS A 400 -16.17 -9.57 -5.50
C HIS A 400 -14.97 -9.43 -4.53
N PRO A 401 -15.10 -9.85 -3.26
CA PRO A 401 -13.98 -9.90 -2.35
C PRO A 401 -13.13 -11.16 -2.62
N VAL A 402 -11.81 -11.02 -2.46
CA VAL A 402 -10.86 -12.14 -2.48
C VAL A 402 -10.12 -12.13 -1.15
N PHE A 403 -10.40 -13.11 -0.30
CA PHE A 403 -9.87 -13.13 1.06
C PHE A 403 -8.44 -13.66 1.14
N ALA A 404 -7.66 -13.13 2.09
CA ALA A 404 -6.29 -13.56 2.38
C ALA A 404 -6.16 -15.09 2.55
N THR A 405 -7.15 -15.74 3.15
CA THR A 405 -7.19 -17.20 3.32
C THR A 405 -7.26 -17.98 2.00
N GLN A 406 -7.85 -17.40 0.96
CA GLN A 406 -7.86 -17.97 -0.39
C GLN A 406 -6.50 -17.79 -1.06
N ILE A 407 -5.92 -16.59 -0.90
CA ILE A 407 -4.58 -16.26 -1.39
C ILE A 407 -3.54 -17.15 -0.73
N GLU A 408 -3.60 -17.35 0.59
CA GLU A 408 -2.66 -18.19 1.34
C GLU A 408 -2.59 -19.62 0.77
N LYS A 409 -3.73 -20.21 0.42
CA LYS A 409 -3.80 -21.56 -0.14
C LYS A 409 -3.20 -21.67 -1.53
N ALA A 410 -3.36 -20.63 -2.36
CA ALA A 410 -2.88 -20.58 -3.74
C ALA A 410 -1.44 -20.05 -3.86
N PHE A 411 -0.96 -19.37 -2.82
CA PHE A 411 0.26 -18.59 -2.81
C PHE A 411 1.41 -19.34 -2.15
N ALA A 412 1.99 -20.32 -2.86
CA ALA A 412 3.18 -21.01 -2.37
C ALA A 412 4.41 -20.08 -2.37
N PRO A 413 5.25 -20.09 -1.31
CA PRO A 413 6.51 -19.38 -1.32
C PRO A 413 7.45 -19.98 -2.37
N ARG A 414 8.10 -19.10 -3.15
CA ARG A 414 9.08 -19.50 -4.18
C ARG A 414 10.52 -19.44 -3.66
N ILE A 415 10.71 -18.85 -2.49
CA ILE A 415 12.00 -18.66 -1.84
C ILE A 415 11.83 -18.83 -0.33
N ASP A 416 12.90 -19.14 0.37
CA ASP A 416 12.90 -19.32 1.82
C ASP A 416 14.08 -18.57 2.44
N PHE A 417 13.83 -17.32 2.82
CA PHE A 417 14.83 -16.45 3.47
C PHE A 417 15.17 -16.87 4.90
N THR A 418 14.35 -17.71 5.54
CA THR A 418 14.65 -18.19 6.90
C THR A 418 15.95 -19.00 6.96
N LYS A 419 16.38 -19.51 5.80
CA LYS A 419 17.66 -20.23 5.65
C LYS A 419 18.87 -19.32 5.48
N GLU A 420 18.67 -18.02 5.24
CA GLU A 420 19.75 -17.05 5.15
C GLU A 420 20.20 -16.61 6.54
N ALA A 421 21.53 -16.54 6.75
CA ALA A 421 22.07 -15.96 7.97
C ALA A 421 21.82 -14.44 8.02
N ILE A 422 21.49 -13.92 9.19
CA ILE A 422 21.56 -12.50 9.53
C ILE A 422 22.83 -12.31 10.36
N ALA A 423 23.73 -11.49 9.85
CA ALA A 423 25.01 -11.17 10.51
C ALA A 423 24.91 -9.88 11.33
#